data_90683613ffd5e2af8d54aef0aa2cf4de
#
_entry.id   90683613ffd5e2af8d54aef0aa2cf4de
#
_cell.length_a   1.000
_cell.length_b   1.000
_cell.length_c   1.000
_cell.angle_alpha   90.00
_cell.angle_beta   90.00
_cell.angle_gamma   90.00
#
_symmetry.space_group_name_H-M   'P 1'
#
loop_
_entity.id
_entity.type
_entity.pdbx_description
1 polymer ?
#
loop_
_entity_poly.entity_id
_entity_poly.type
_entity_poly.pdbx_seq_one_letter_code
_entity_poly.pdbx_strand_id
1 'polypeptide(L)'
;FEDRTVGRTHTVRDLALSVPFLSSLPSKREIKVEPRLAFKLNDSAFDSSAEATPFLSSRKTQAHVRLVDFDLAPYLGYLPQSLPVRLQSGVLGVDLTLSFEQQTDAAVHVRGHVQARGLRMSDSHQQPLLDVGSIAVQIVDLQPLARRGHIASVDIEEPRVLARRAQDGQINWQRLASSPGAAPQPAAKPAPKAQADAGWHLAVD
;
A
#
# COMPACT_ATOMS: atom_id res chain seq x y z
N PHE A 1 11.18 16.92 11.26
CA PHE A 1 11.82 15.63 11.54
C PHE A 1 12.97 15.41 10.56
N GLU A 2 14.17 15.21 11.12
CA GLU A 2 15.39 14.90 10.35
C GLU A 2 15.71 13.41 10.53
N ASP A 3 15.73 12.66 9.42
CA ASP A 3 16.20 11.28 9.41
C ASP A 3 17.65 11.22 8.95
N ARG A 4 18.55 10.98 9.90
CA ARG A 4 19.98 10.91 9.63
C ARG A 4 20.43 9.62 8.95
N THR A 5 19.61 8.57 9.01
CA THR A 5 19.94 7.28 8.39
C THR A 5 19.92 7.38 6.87
N VAL A 6 18.97 8.11 6.33
CA VAL A 6 18.83 8.33 4.88
C VAL A 6 19.18 9.77 4.46
N GLY A 7 19.57 10.64 5.42
CA GLY A 7 19.95 12.03 5.18
C GLY A 7 18.77 12.86 4.61
N ARG A 8 17.57 12.65 5.12
CA ARG A 8 16.36 13.33 4.65
C ARG A 8 15.67 14.10 5.76
N THR A 9 15.12 15.27 5.41
CA THR A 9 14.28 16.06 6.31
C THR A 9 12.83 15.97 5.83
N HIS A 10 11.94 15.63 6.75
CA HIS A 10 10.51 15.60 6.50
C HIS A 10 9.81 16.66 7.33
N THR A 11 8.88 17.35 6.70
CA THR A 11 8.12 18.42 7.34
C THR A 11 6.67 17.99 7.50
N VAL A 12 6.16 18.06 8.73
CA VAL A 12 4.73 17.90 9.02
C VAL A 12 4.17 19.28 9.34
N ARG A 13 3.13 19.69 8.64
CA ARG A 13 2.46 20.99 8.83
C ARG A 13 0.95 20.80 8.90
N ASP A 14 0.27 21.83 9.39
CA ASP A 14 -1.19 21.91 9.43
C ASP A 14 -1.82 20.71 10.14
N LEU A 15 -1.16 20.18 11.18
CA LEU A 15 -1.66 19.03 11.94
C LEU A 15 -2.94 19.41 12.69
N ALA A 16 -4.03 18.76 12.34
CA ALA A 16 -5.33 18.86 12.98
C ALA A 16 -5.78 17.47 13.46
N LEU A 17 -5.91 17.30 14.76
CA LEU A 17 -6.45 16.09 15.38
C LEU A 17 -7.72 16.48 16.15
N SER A 18 -8.84 15.86 15.77
CA SER A 18 -10.10 15.97 16.48
C SER A 18 -10.51 14.60 16.98
N VAL A 19 -10.69 14.48 18.29
CA VAL A 19 -11.25 13.28 18.91
C VAL A 19 -12.46 13.74 19.72
N PRO A 20 -13.67 13.63 19.16
CA PRO A 20 -14.86 14.02 19.87
C PRO A 20 -15.11 13.08 21.05
N PHE A 21 -16.15 13.38 21.81
CA PHE A 21 -16.49 12.74 23.06
C PHE A 21 -16.32 11.21 23.04
N LEU A 22 -15.54 10.70 23.99
CA LEU A 22 -15.31 9.27 24.22
C LEU A 22 -15.84 8.91 25.62
N SER A 23 -16.72 7.91 25.74
CA SER A 23 -17.27 7.49 27.04
C SER A 23 -17.38 5.97 27.12
N SER A 24 -16.87 5.41 28.21
CA SER A 24 -17.02 4.00 28.55
C SER A 24 -18.25 3.70 29.43
N LEU A 25 -19.02 4.75 29.82
CA LEU A 25 -20.21 4.60 30.66
C LEU A 25 -21.26 3.70 29.98
N PRO A 26 -21.90 2.77 30.70
CA PRO A 26 -22.87 1.84 30.10
C PRO A 26 -24.00 2.51 29.32
N SER A 27 -24.49 3.66 29.81
CA SER A 27 -25.55 4.45 29.16
C SER A 27 -25.10 5.20 27.90
N LYS A 28 -23.79 5.19 27.59
CA LYS A 28 -23.19 5.94 26.47
C LYS A 28 -22.31 5.10 25.55
N ARG A 29 -22.34 3.77 25.70
CA ARG A 29 -21.54 2.83 24.91
C ARG A 29 -21.92 2.80 23.43
N GLU A 30 -23.16 3.18 23.10
CA GLU A 30 -23.68 3.22 21.72
C GLU A 30 -23.34 4.51 20.99
N ILE A 31 -22.73 5.47 21.67
CA ILE A 31 -22.35 6.73 21.05
C ILE A 31 -21.23 6.47 20.05
N LYS A 32 -21.46 6.89 18.82
CA LYS A 32 -20.46 6.89 17.77
C LYS A 32 -19.40 7.96 18.08
N VAL A 33 -18.15 7.57 17.88
CA VAL A 33 -16.98 8.46 17.97
C VAL A 33 -16.50 8.72 16.57
N GLU A 34 -16.33 10.00 16.23
CA GLU A 34 -15.94 10.45 14.89
C GLU A 34 -14.58 11.18 14.93
N PRO A 35 -13.46 10.46 15.12
CA PRO A 35 -12.14 11.06 15.09
C PRO A 35 -11.76 11.51 13.69
N ARG A 36 -10.99 12.60 13.61
CA ARG A 36 -10.42 13.11 12.37
C ARG A 36 -8.95 13.44 12.58
N LEU A 37 -8.12 13.07 11.60
CA LEU A 37 -6.71 13.43 11.54
C LEU A 37 -6.41 13.99 10.15
N ALA A 38 -5.89 15.21 10.09
CA ALA A 38 -5.43 15.83 8.86
C ALA A 38 -4.06 16.47 9.09
N PHE A 39 -3.20 16.42 8.10
CA PHE A 39 -1.89 17.07 8.09
C PHE A 39 -1.34 17.16 6.66
N LYS A 40 -0.26 17.93 6.50
CA LYS A 40 0.57 17.90 5.30
C LYS A 40 1.92 17.29 5.62
N LEU A 41 2.32 16.28 4.86
CA LEU A 41 3.64 15.67 4.94
C LEU A 41 4.42 15.99 3.66
N ASN A 42 5.50 16.79 3.77
CA ASN A 42 6.28 17.27 2.62
C ASN A 42 5.37 17.86 1.52
N ASP A 43 4.43 18.71 1.91
CA ASP A 43 3.41 19.36 1.06
C ASP A 43 2.29 18.48 0.52
N SER A 44 2.37 17.16 0.66
CA SER A 44 1.28 16.24 0.32
C SER A 44 0.21 16.23 1.42
N ALA A 45 -1.05 16.42 1.03
CA ALA A 45 -2.16 16.45 1.97
C ALA A 45 -2.63 15.05 2.34
N PHE A 46 -2.74 14.80 3.64
CA PHE A 46 -3.37 13.63 4.23
C PHE A 46 -4.62 14.06 5.00
N ASP A 47 -5.73 13.38 4.78
CA ASP A 47 -6.97 13.54 5.54
C ASP A 47 -7.54 12.15 5.85
N SER A 48 -7.90 11.93 7.09
CA SER A 48 -8.61 10.73 7.51
C SER A 48 -9.70 11.07 8.50
N SER A 49 -10.83 10.42 8.34
CA SER A 49 -11.94 10.45 9.30
C SER A 49 -12.32 9.01 9.63
N ALA A 50 -12.87 8.81 10.79
CA ALA A 50 -13.40 7.51 11.15
C ALA A 50 -14.72 7.65 11.89
N GLU A 51 -15.52 6.60 11.89
CA GLU A 51 -16.69 6.39 12.70
C GLU A 51 -16.51 5.08 13.44
N ALA A 52 -16.56 5.10 14.75
CA ALA A 52 -16.31 3.93 15.57
C ALA A 52 -17.30 3.82 16.74
N THR A 53 -17.61 2.58 17.11
CA THR A 53 -18.34 2.25 18.34
C THR A 53 -17.46 1.38 19.23
N PRO A 54 -16.42 1.96 19.86
CA PRO A 54 -15.32 1.21 20.48
C PRO A 54 -15.72 0.38 21.69
N PHE A 55 -16.85 0.72 22.32
CA PHE A 55 -17.33 0.06 23.54
C PHE A 55 -18.49 -0.90 23.29
N LEU A 56 -18.98 -1.03 22.06
CA LEU A 56 -19.92 -2.08 21.70
C LEU A 56 -19.21 -3.43 21.52
N SER A 57 -19.94 -4.52 21.74
CA SER A 57 -19.41 -5.88 21.57
C SER A 57 -18.94 -6.16 20.13
N SER A 58 -19.59 -5.57 19.15
CA SER A 58 -19.25 -5.72 17.72
C SER A 58 -18.03 -4.92 17.29
N ARG A 59 -17.59 -3.91 18.08
CA ARG A 59 -16.42 -3.06 17.79
C ARG A 59 -16.32 -2.65 16.32
N LYS A 60 -17.42 -2.11 15.80
CA LYS A 60 -17.43 -1.64 14.40
C LYS A 60 -16.65 -0.33 14.28
N THR A 61 -15.82 -0.26 13.26
CA THR A 61 -15.10 0.96 12.89
C THR A 61 -15.13 1.08 11.39
N GLN A 62 -15.45 2.26 10.89
CA GLN A 62 -15.28 2.63 9.50
C GLN A 62 -14.35 3.83 9.44
N ALA A 63 -13.31 3.74 8.64
CA ALA A 63 -12.36 4.83 8.44
C ALA A 63 -12.30 5.18 6.95
N HIS A 64 -12.24 6.47 6.66
CA HIS A 64 -11.97 7.00 5.34
C HIS A 64 -10.57 7.62 5.36
N VAL A 65 -9.74 7.25 4.39
CA VAL A 65 -8.35 7.73 4.27
C VAL A 65 -8.16 8.31 2.90
N ARG A 66 -7.76 9.58 2.86
CA ARG A 66 -7.47 10.30 1.63
C ARG A 66 -6.05 10.86 1.65
N LEU A 67 -5.30 10.52 0.62
CA LEU A 67 -3.96 11.02 0.37
C LEU A 67 -3.95 11.63 -1.03
N VAL A 68 -3.58 12.89 -1.13
CA VAL A 68 -3.61 13.62 -2.41
C VAL A 68 -2.20 13.99 -2.83
N ASP A 69 -1.86 13.63 -4.05
CA ASP A 69 -0.61 14.01 -4.72
C ASP A 69 0.64 13.75 -3.86
N PHE A 70 0.71 12.54 -3.28
CA PHE A 70 1.83 12.13 -2.45
C PHE A 70 3.06 11.86 -3.32
N ASP A 71 4.01 12.78 -3.32
CA ASP A 71 5.28 12.61 -4.03
C ASP A 71 6.13 11.53 -3.35
N LEU A 72 6.46 10.48 -4.10
CA LEU A 72 7.27 9.37 -3.64
C LEU A 72 8.77 9.67 -3.62
N ALA A 73 9.23 10.70 -4.34
CA ALA A 73 10.66 11.01 -4.49
C ALA A 73 11.41 11.22 -3.16
N PRO A 74 10.85 11.92 -2.14
CA PRO A 74 11.49 12.06 -0.83
C PRO A 74 11.69 10.74 -0.08
N TYR A 75 10.91 9.70 -0.43
CA TYR A 75 10.85 8.44 0.31
C TYR A 75 11.60 7.29 -0.38
N LEU A 76 12.15 7.50 -1.56
CA LEU A 76 12.86 6.47 -2.33
C LEU A 76 14.10 5.92 -1.59
N GLY A 77 14.72 6.72 -0.73
CA GLY A 77 15.84 6.31 0.09
C GLY A 77 15.50 5.25 1.15
N TYR A 78 14.22 5.07 1.48
CA TYR A 78 13.75 4.05 2.43
C TYR A 78 13.52 2.68 1.79
N LEU A 79 13.50 2.62 0.46
CA LEU A 79 13.35 1.34 -0.24
C LEU A 79 14.61 0.48 -0.03
N PRO A 80 14.46 -0.84 0.21
CA PRO A 80 15.59 -1.73 0.35
C PRO A 80 16.50 -1.69 -0.88
N GLN A 81 17.81 -1.52 -0.65
CA GLN A 81 18.79 -1.50 -1.74
C GLN A 81 18.95 -2.86 -2.42
N SER A 82 18.51 -3.94 -1.76
CA SER A 82 18.49 -5.30 -2.31
C SER A 82 17.44 -5.52 -3.40
N LEU A 83 16.51 -4.58 -3.59
CA LEU A 83 15.51 -4.70 -4.66
C LEU A 83 16.22 -4.64 -6.03
N PRO A 84 15.89 -5.55 -6.95
CA PRO A 84 16.46 -5.59 -8.30
C PRO A 84 16.00 -4.42 -9.16
N VAL A 85 14.94 -3.73 -8.75
CA VAL A 85 14.37 -2.55 -9.40
C VAL A 85 14.44 -1.35 -8.47
N ARG A 86 14.61 -0.16 -9.04
CA ARG A 86 14.63 1.11 -8.33
C ARG A 86 13.54 2.01 -8.87
N LEU A 87 12.65 2.43 -7.99
CA LEU A 87 11.71 3.50 -8.29
C LEU A 87 12.47 4.83 -8.37
N GLN A 88 12.25 5.62 -9.41
CA GLN A 88 12.90 6.92 -9.65
C GLN A 88 11.96 8.07 -9.35
N SER A 89 10.69 7.93 -9.68
CA SER A 89 9.65 8.92 -9.44
C SER A 89 8.28 8.27 -9.37
N GLY A 90 7.33 8.98 -8.81
CA GLY A 90 5.93 8.64 -8.81
C GLY A 90 5.16 9.54 -7.86
N VAL A 91 3.90 9.79 -8.18
CA VAL A 91 2.95 10.50 -7.34
C VAL A 91 1.79 9.57 -7.04
N LEU A 92 1.47 9.40 -5.77
CA LEU A 92 0.42 8.50 -5.29
C LEU A 92 -0.81 9.28 -4.84
N GLY A 93 -1.98 8.87 -5.33
CA GLY A 93 -3.28 9.27 -4.83
C GLY A 93 -4.00 8.08 -4.22
N VAL A 94 -4.63 8.25 -3.07
CA VAL A 94 -5.36 7.21 -2.35
C VAL A 94 -6.67 7.79 -1.85
N ASP A 95 -7.76 7.06 -2.06
CA ASP A 95 -9.08 7.35 -1.52
C ASP A 95 -9.72 6.01 -1.14
N LEU A 96 -9.60 5.65 0.13
CA LEU A 96 -9.97 4.33 0.64
C LEU A 96 -10.92 4.42 1.82
N THR A 97 -11.90 3.53 1.83
CA THR A 97 -12.74 3.24 2.98
C THR A 97 -12.34 1.88 3.57
N LEU A 98 -11.96 1.89 4.84
CA LEU A 98 -11.63 0.71 5.61
C LEU A 98 -12.78 0.43 6.58
N SER A 99 -13.30 -0.79 6.56
CA SER A 99 -14.30 -1.24 7.53
C SER A 99 -13.72 -2.36 8.36
N PHE A 100 -13.74 -2.20 9.67
CA PHE A 100 -13.34 -3.21 10.65
C PHE A 100 -14.55 -3.63 11.46
N GLU A 101 -14.73 -4.92 11.63
CA GLU A 101 -15.73 -5.50 12.51
C GLU A 101 -15.11 -6.67 13.28
N GLN A 102 -15.36 -6.73 14.56
CA GLN A 102 -14.94 -7.85 15.41
C GLN A 102 -16.15 -8.37 16.17
N GLN A 103 -16.61 -9.55 15.78
CA GLN A 103 -17.59 -10.34 16.55
C GLN A 103 -16.88 -11.56 17.14
N THR A 104 -16.97 -12.72 16.47
CA THR A 104 -16.21 -13.93 16.79
C THR A 104 -14.82 -13.86 16.18
N ASP A 105 -14.75 -13.47 14.90
CA ASP A 105 -13.52 -13.26 14.15
C ASP A 105 -13.37 -11.79 13.73
N ALA A 106 -12.14 -11.36 13.56
CA ALA A 106 -11.87 -10.02 13.04
C ALA A 106 -11.98 -10.02 11.51
N ALA A 107 -12.75 -9.08 10.97
CA ALA A 107 -12.86 -8.84 9.54
C ALA A 107 -12.40 -7.42 9.22
N VAL A 108 -11.61 -7.30 8.15
CA VAL A 108 -11.17 -6.00 7.58
C VAL A 108 -11.56 -6.00 6.12
N HIS A 109 -12.27 -4.96 5.70
CA HIS A 109 -12.61 -4.70 4.31
C HIS A 109 -12.03 -3.37 3.88
N VAL A 110 -11.38 -3.35 2.72
CA VAL A 110 -10.83 -2.15 2.10
C VAL A 110 -11.47 -1.96 0.74
N ARG A 111 -12.02 -0.77 0.50
CA ARG A 111 -12.69 -0.39 -0.75
C ARG A 111 -12.23 0.98 -1.18
N GLY A 112 -12.26 1.25 -2.47
CA GLY A 112 -11.98 2.59 -2.98
C GLY A 112 -11.03 2.60 -4.15
N HIS A 113 -10.27 3.68 -4.27
CA HIS A 113 -9.45 3.97 -5.43
C HIS A 113 -8.00 4.27 -5.04
N VAL A 114 -7.07 3.72 -5.81
CA VAL A 114 -5.64 4.02 -5.72
C VAL A 114 -5.14 4.40 -7.10
N GLN A 115 -4.44 5.52 -7.21
CA GLN A 115 -3.82 5.97 -8.46
C GLN A 115 -2.35 6.28 -8.24
N ALA A 116 -1.50 5.82 -9.14
CA ALA A 116 -0.10 6.23 -9.21
C ALA A 116 0.16 6.88 -10.57
N ARG A 117 0.87 8.02 -10.58
CA ARG A 117 1.16 8.79 -11.79
C ARG A 117 2.65 9.04 -11.94
N GLY A 118 3.14 9.10 -13.18
CA GLY A 118 4.52 9.41 -13.51
C GLY A 118 5.51 8.41 -12.89
N LEU A 119 5.14 7.13 -12.87
CA LEU A 119 5.99 6.06 -12.34
C LEU A 119 7.16 5.81 -13.29
N ARG A 120 8.37 6.00 -12.81
CA ARG A 120 9.60 5.64 -13.53
C ARG A 120 10.41 4.66 -12.71
N MET A 121 10.80 3.57 -13.34
CA MET A 121 11.59 2.52 -12.72
C MET A 121 12.84 2.23 -13.53
N SER A 122 13.93 1.94 -12.84
CA SER A 122 15.21 1.53 -13.42
C SER A 122 15.71 0.23 -12.76
N ASP A 123 16.71 -0.37 -13.39
CA ASP A 123 17.46 -1.47 -12.77
C ASP A 123 18.48 -0.94 -11.74
N SER A 124 19.24 -1.86 -11.13
CA SER A 124 20.30 -1.55 -10.16
C SER A 124 21.44 -0.69 -10.75
N HIS A 125 21.58 -0.66 -12.08
CA HIS A 125 22.56 0.13 -12.83
C HIS A 125 21.99 1.44 -13.37
N GLN A 126 20.83 1.87 -12.85
CA GLN A 126 20.09 3.08 -13.26
C GLN A 126 19.64 3.07 -14.75
N GLN A 127 19.59 1.89 -15.38
CA GLN A 127 19.07 1.79 -16.73
C GLN A 127 17.53 1.76 -16.70
N PRO A 128 16.86 2.59 -17.52
CA PRO A 128 15.40 2.62 -17.55
C PRO A 128 14.82 1.25 -17.88
N LEU A 129 13.76 0.86 -17.16
CA LEU A 129 13.01 -0.38 -17.32
C LEU A 129 11.57 -0.14 -17.70
N LEU A 130 10.92 0.75 -16.97
CA LEU A 130 9.50 1.01 -17.09
C LEU A 130 9.23 2.49 -16.85
N ASP A 131 8.41 3.07 -17.70
CA ASP A 131 7.82 4.38 -17.55
C ASP A 131 6.31 4.23 -17.76
N VAL A 132 5.50 4.73 -16.82
CA VAL A 132 4.04 4.63 -16.87
C VAL A 132 3.45 6.00 -16.55
N GLY A 133 2.62 6.51 -17.44
CA GLY A 133 1.90 7.76 -17.25
C GLY A 133 0.97 7.70 -16.05
N SER A 134 0.07 6.71 -16.01
CA SER A 134 -0.76 6.45 -14.85
C SER A 134 -1.11 4.97 -14.69
N ILE A 135 -1.32 4.55 -13.43
CA ILE A 135 -1.95 3.29 -13.04
C ILE A 135 -3.07 3.65 -12.09
N ALA A 136 -4.30 3.25 -12.41
CA ALA A 136 -5.45 3.41 -11.54
C ALA A 136 -6.05 2.05 -11.20
N VAL A 137 -6.36 1.83 -9.92
CA VAL A 137 -6.94 0.58 -9.41
C VAL A 137 -8.22 0.90 -8.66
N GLN A 138 -9.33 0.29 -9.09
CA GLN A 138 -10.61 0.37 -8.41
C GLN A 138 -10.84 -0.91 -7.59
N ILE A 139 -10.82 -0.76 -6.28
CA ILE A 139 -10.97 -1.87 -5.32
C ILE A 139 -12.44 -1.96 -4.90
N VAL A 140 -13.10 -3.06 -5.23
CA VAL A 140 -14.48 -3.36 -4.80
C VAL A 140 -14.49 -3.86 -3.37
N ASP A 141 -13.63 -4.82 -3.05
CA ASP A 141 -13.47 -5.37 -1.71
C ASP A 141 -12.14 -6.11 -1.58
N LEU A 142 -11.31 -5.66 -0.68
CA LEU A 142 -10.06 -6.33 -0.32
C LEU A 142 -10.15 -6.73 1.15
N GLN A 143 -9.98 -8.02 1.42
CA GLN A 143 -10.03 -8.63 2.75
C GLN A 143 -8.63 -9.16 3.13
N PRO A 144 -7.75 -8.31 3.69
CA PRO A 144 -6.36 -8.69 3.94
C PRO A 144 -6.21 -9.89 4.89
N LEU A 145 -7.06 -9.97 5.92
CA LEU A 145 -7.01 -11.06 6.90
C LEU A 145 -7.45 -12.39 6.30
N ALA A 146 -8.38 -12.37 5.33
CA ALA A 146 -8.85 -13.55 4.61
C ALA A 146 -8.05 -13.83 3.34
N ARG A 147 -7.07 -12.98 2.98
CA ARG A 147 -6.28 -13.05 1.74
C ARG A 147 -7.16 -13.13 0.48
N ARG A 148 -8.22 -12.34 0.44
CA ARG A 148 -9.16 -12.28 -0.69
C ARG A 148 -9.25 -10.85 -1.20
N GLY A 149 -9.44 -10.72 -2.51
CA GLY A 149 -9.63 -9.41 -3.12
C GLY A 149 -10.49 -9.48 -4.37
N HIS A 150 -11.33 -8.45 -4.54
CA HIS A 150 -12.10 -8.20 -5.75
C HIS A 150 -11.75 -6.78 -6.23
N ILE A 151 -11.25 -6.69 -7.44
CA ILE A 151 -10.83 -5.46 -8.11
C ILE A 151 -11.74 -5.29 -9.34
N ALA A 152 -12.40 -4.13 -9.45
CA ALA A 152 -13.26 -3.83 -10.58
C ALA A 152 -12.46 -3.52 -11.84
N SER A 153 -11.39 -2.73 -11.71
CA SER A 153 -10.55 -2.39 -12.85
C SER A 153 -9.10 -2.11 -12.43
N VAL A 154 -8.20 -2.33 -13.39
CA VAL A 154 -6.82 -1.87 -13.36
C VAL A 154 -6.57 -1.17 -14.70
N ASP A 155 -6.52 0.14 -14.66
CA ASP A 155 -6.31 0.97 -15.84
C ASP A 155 -4.86 1.43 -15.90
N ILE A 156 -4.18 1.19 -16.99
CA ILE A 156 -2.78 1.56 -17.21
C ILE A 156 -2.68 2.42 -18.44
N GLU A 157 -2.18 3.64 -18.28
CA GLU A 157 -2.04 4.59 -19.37
C GLU A 157 -0.56 4.85 -19.67
N GLU A 158 -0.28 5.01 -20.96
CA GLU A 158 1.05 5.30 -21.50
C GLU A 158 2.18 4.41 -20.96
N PRO A 159 2.02 3.07 -20.94
CA PRO A 159 3.09 2.19 -20.51
C PRO A 159 4.20 2.13 -21.54
N ARG A 160 5.45 2.37 -21.11
CA ARG A 160 6.66 2.24 -21.92
C ARG A 160 7.58 1.24 -21.26
N VAL A 161 7.70 0.07 -21.85
CA VAL A 161 8.56 -1.02 -21.35
C VAL A 161 9.83 -1.04 -22.18
N LEU A 162 11.00 -0.92 -21.53
CA LEU A 162 12.30 -0.94 -22.19
C LEU A 162 12.94 -2.32 -22.05
N ALA A 163 12.91 -3.08 -23.13
CA ALA A 163 13.62 -4.35 -23.25
C ALA A 163 14.97 -4.13 -23.94
N ARG A 164 16.06 -4.57 -23.29
CA ARG A 164 17.42 -4.54 -23.83
C ARG A 164 18.02 -5.94 -23.78
N ARG A 165 18.60 -6.35 -24.89
CA ARG A 165 19.35 -7.59 -24.97
C ARG A 165 20.85 -7.30 -24.81
N ALA A 166 21.47 -7.97 -23.85
CA ALA A 166 22.91 -7.88 -23.64
C ALA A 166 23.69 -8.77 -24.62
N GLN A 167 25.02 -8.61 -24.65
CA GLN A 167 25.88 -9.41 -25.55
C GLN A 167 25.80 -10.92 -25.27
N ASP A 168 25.52 -11.33 -24.03
CA ASP A 168 25.30 -12.72 -23.63
C ASP A 168 23.94 -13.28 -24.07
N GLY A 169 23.13 -12.49 -24.78
CA GLY A 169 21.81 -12.87 -25.27
C GLY A 169 20.67 -12.72 -24.27
N GLN A 170 20.94 -12.43 -23.00
CA GLN A 170 19.89 -12.27 -21.99
C GLN A 170 19.20 -10.90 -22.12
N ILE A 171 17.88 -10.90 -21.80
CA ILE A 171 17.10 -9.67 -21.73
C ILE A 171 17.19 -9.13 -20.28
N ASN A 172 17.26 -7.79 -20.13
CA ASN A 172 17.31 -7.12 -18.83
C ASN A 172 16.23 -7.62 -17.84
N TRP A 173 15.02 -7.87 -18.31
CA TRP A 173 13.91 -8.41 -17.50
C TRP A 173 14.15 -9.83 -16.97
N GLN A 174 14.84 -10.67 -17.73
CA GLN A 174 15.23 -12.03 -17.28
C GLN A 174 16.24 -11.97 -16.15
N ARG A 175 17.18 -11.01 -16.20
CA ARG A 175 18.16 -10.79 -15.12
C ARG A 175 17.50 -10.36 -13.81
N LEU A 176 16.43 -9.57 -13.89
CA LEU A 176 15.66 -9.18 -12.70
C LEU A 176 14.99 -10.38 -12.02
N ALA A 177 14.43 -11.30 -12.82
CA ALA A 177 13.81 -12.51 -12.31
C ALA A 177 14.84 -13.51 -11.72
N SER A 178 16.11 -13.42 -12.16
CA SER A 178 17.20 -14.32 -11.73
C SER A 178 18.03 -13.75 -10.57
N SER A 179 17.69 -12.58 -10.00
CA SER A 179 18.42 -11.99 -8.88
C SER A 179 18.40 -12.88 -7.63
N PRO A 180 19.48 -12.97 -6.83
CA PRO A 180 19.65 -13.97 -5.76
C PRO A 180 18.63 -13.94 -4.62
N GLY A 181 17.68 -12.99 -4.60
CA GLY A 181 16.54 -12.99 -3.68
C GLY A 181 15.41 -13.94 -4.09
N ALA A 182 15.46 -14.50 -5.29
CA ALA A 182 14.48 -15.44 -5.86
C ALA A 182 15.09 -16.85 -6.10
N ALA A 183 16.20 -17.19 -5.42
CA ALA A 183 16.77 -18.52 -5.56
C ALA A 183 15.76 -19.60 -5.11
N PRO A 184 15.44 -20.60 -5.97
CA PRO A 184 14.71 -21.77 -5.51
C PRO A 184 15.57 -22.46 -4.43
N GLN A 185 15.04 -22.56 -3.22
CA GLN A 185 15.66 -23.39 -2.20
C GLN A 185 15.85 -24.81 -2.77
N PRO A 186 17.06 -25.41 -2.64
CA PRO A 186 17.24 -26.80 -2.99
C PRO A 186 16.22 -27.64 -2.23
N ALA A 187 15.57 -28.56 -2.93
CA ALA A 187 14.56 -29.45 -2.38
C ALA A 187 15.02 -30.07 -1.05
N ALA A 188 14.55 -29.51 0.06
CA ALA A 188 14.71 -30.11 1.36
C ALA A 188 13.82 -31.35 1.41
N LYS A 189 14.34 -32.43 2.00
CA LYS A 189 13.64 -33.67 2.27
C LYS A 189 12.26 -33.46 2.86
N PRO A 190 11.26 -34.31 2.58
CA PRO A 190 9.89 -34.07 3.02
C PRO A 190 9.81 -34.03 4.54
N ALA A 191 9.65 -32.82 5.08
CA ALA A 191 9.20 -32.60 6.44
C ALA A 191 7.66 -32.72 6.50
N PRO A 192 7.07 -33.07 7.66
CA PRO A 192 5.65 -33.35 7.77
C PRO A 192 4.82 -32.16 7.29
N LYS A 193 3.70 -32.45 6.64
CA LYS A 193 2.77 -31.50 5.97
C LYS A 193 2.50 -30.28 6.84
N ALA A 194 3.27 -29.21 6.63
CA ALA A 194 2.85 -27.87 7.02
C ALA A 194 1.61 -27.52 6.18
N GLN A 195 0.60 -27.00 6.85
CA GLN A 195 -0.61 -26.48 6.22
C GLN A 195 -0.23 -25.63 5.03
N ALA A 196 -0.82 -25.93 3.87
CA ALA A 196 -0.62 -25.16 2.66
C ALA A 196 -0.88 -23.69 2.97
N ASP A 197 0.15 -22.87 2.78
CA ASP A 197 0.07 -21.42 2.94
C ASP A 197 -0.97 -20.95 1.92
N ALA A 198 -2.15 -20.57 2.41
CA ALA A 198 -3.26 -20.19 1.56
C ALA A 198 -2.87 -18.90 0.82
N GLY A 199 -2.56 -19.03 -0.46
CA GLY A 199 -2.23 -17.90 -1.32
C GLY A 199 -3.36 -16.86 -1.38
N TRP A 200 -3.09 -15.69 -1.93
CA TRP A 200 -4.13 -14.71 -2.20
C TRP A 200 -5.07 -15.18 -3.30
N HIS A 201 -6.37 -15.01 -3.06
CA HIS A 201 -7.42 -15.22 -4.08
C HIS A 201 -7.89 -13.85 -4.57
N LEU A 202 -7.47 -13.49 -5.78
CA LEU A 202 -7.83 -12.23 -6.43
C LEU A 202 -8.79 -12.51 -7.60
N ALA A 203 -9.90 -11.77 -7.64
CA ALA A 203 -10.78 -11.67 -8.79
C ALA A 203 -10.65 -10.27 -9.40
N VAL A 204 -10.67 -10.19 -10.73
CA VAL A 204 -10.68 -8.95 -11.51
C VAL A 204 -11.82 -9.09 -12.50
N ASP A 205 -12.67 -8.06 -12.64
CA ASP A 205 -13.80 -8.02 -13.58
C ASP A 205 -13.34 -7.80 -15.02
#